data_36df0e8df045ce0fdbcd5b495a9bbb27
#
_entry.id   36df0e8df045ce0fdbcd5b495a9bbb27
#
_cell.length_a   1.000
_cell.length_b   1.000
_cell.length_c   1.000
_cell.angle_alpha   90.00
_cell.angle_beta   90.00
_cell.angle_gamma   90.00
#
_symmetry.space_group_name_H-M   'P 1'
#
loop_
_entity.id
_entity.type
_entity.pdbx_description
1 polymer ?
#
loop_
_entity_poly.entity_id
_entity_poly.type
_entity_poly.pdbx_seq_one_letter_code
_entity_poly.pdbx_strand_id
1 'polypeptide(L)'
;FFDRLLAIKDAYFRDGRFQMQFSLHSTDEEARRRLIPARTWDLRQIAEFGDRFYRKGDRRITLNFAPAEGQPLEPSRLVPLFSPDRFMIKLTPINPTLAAGRSGLTGLIDPADEGSCRAIAEEFEAHGFETLLSIGELRENLIGSNCGMFVAEMTGISR
;
A
#
# COMPACT_ATOMS: atom_id res chain seq x y z
N PHE A 1 14.26 -9.69 12.08
CA PHE A 1 13.04 -10.23 11.46
C PHE A 1 13.21 -10.39 9.95
N PHE A 2 13.51 -9.34 9.22
CA PHE A 2 13.53 -9.32 7.74
C PHE A 2 14.59 -10.23 7.11
N ASP A 3 15.79 -10.34 7.69
CA ASP A 3 16.82 -11.26 7.19
C ASP A 3 16.41 -12.73 7.37
N ARG A 4 15.71 -13.03 8.47
CA ARG A 4 15.13 -14.36 8.69
C ARG A 4 13.98 -14.64 7.70
N LEU A 5 13.14 -13.66 7.42
CA LEU A 5 12.07 -13.78 6.43
C LEU A 5 12.63 -14.05 5.03
N LEU A 6 13.69 -13.33 4.64
CA LEU A 6 14.40 -13.56 3.37
C LEU A 6 14.94 -14.99 3.29
N ALA A 7 15.60 -15.48 4.35
CA ALA A 7 16.14 -16.84 4.39
C ALA A 7 15.02 -17.89 4.24
N ILE A 8 13.89 -17.72 4.92
CA ILE A 8 12.72 -18.59 4.82
C ILE A 8 12.13 -18.56 3.39
N LYS A 9 11.96 -17.37 2.82
CA LYS A 9 11.47 -17.22 1.45
C LYS A 9 12.39 -17.94 0.46
N ASP A 10 13.69 -17.71 0.55
CA ASP A 10 14.66 -18.32 -0.34
C ASP A 10 14.77 -19.86 -0.17
N ALA A 11 14.46 -20.39 1.01
CA ALA A 11 14.47 -21.82 1.25
C ALA A 11 13.17 -22.53 0.78
N TYR A 12 12.00 -21.92 1.01
CA TYR A 12 10.71 -22.63 0.91
C TYR A 12 9.72 -22.03 -0.08
N PHE A 13 9.88 -20.75 -0.47
CA PHE A 13 8.87 -20.01 -1.24
C PHE A 13 9.46 -19.32 -2.46
N ARG A 14 10.25 -20.04 -3.25
CA ARG A 14 10.82 -19.56 -4.53
C ARG A 14 9.78 -19.52 -5.64
N ASP A 15 10.15 -18.93 -6.76
CA ASP A 15 9.42 -18.98 -8.03
C ASP A 15 8.00 -18.42 -7.91
N GLY A 16 7.89 -17.23 -7.34
CA GLY A 16 6.63 -16.51 -7.23
C GLY A 16 5.64 -17.02 -6.19
N ARG A 17 6.07 -17.94 -5.32
CA ARG A 17 5.22 -18.48 -4.23
C ARG A 17 5.12 -17.59 -3.00
N PHE A 18 5.80 -16.44 -3.01
CA PHE A 18 5.75 -15.46 -1.92
C PHE A 18 5.36 -14.09 -2.49
N GLN A 19 4.47 -13.37 -1.80
CA GLN A 19 4.12 -12.00 -2.12
C GLN A 19 4.55 -11.09 -0.95
N MET A 20 5.42 -10.13 -1.25
CA MET A 20 5.80 -9.06 -0.33
C MET A 20 5.03 -7.79 -0.67
N GLN A 21 4.51 -7.11 0.37
CA GLN A 21 3.87 -5.82 0.21
C GLN A 21 4.32 -4.87 1.32
N PHE A 22 4.55 -3.61 0.96
CA PHE A 22 4.76 -2.49 1.88
C PHE A 22 3.65 -1.46 1.71
N SER A 23 3.02 -1.05 2.79
CA SER A 23 2.05 0.06 2.79
C SER A 23 2.79 1.37 2.97
N LEU A 24 2.76 2.24 1.96
CA LEU A 24 3.50 3.48 1.92
C LEU A 24 2.62 4.71 2.19
N HIS A 25 1.46 4.76 1.54
CA HIS A 25 0.43 5.81 1.63
C HIS A 25 0.83 7.21 1.15
N SER A 26 2.12 7.51 1.00
CA SER A 26 2.63 8.73 0.38
C SER A 26 4.01 8.49 -0.24
N THR A 27 4.35 9.28 -1.25
CA THR A 27 5.70 9.33 -1.86
C THR A 27 6.64 10.30 -1.14
N ASP A 28 6.13 11.01 -0.13
CA ASP A 28 6.88 11.96 0.69
C ASP A 28 7.12 11.40 2.11
N GLU A 29 8.37 11.42 2.56
CA GLU A 29 8.78 10.83 3.83
C GLU A 29 8.18 11.55 5.05
N GLU A 30 8.02 12.87 4.98
CA GLU A 30 7.47 13.62 6.09
C GLU A 30 5.97 13.39 6.20
N ALA A 31 5.26 13.36 5.05
CA ALA A 31 3.85 13.01 5.00
C ALA A 31 3.61 11.58 5.52
N ARG A 32 4.46 10.61 5.14
CA ARG A 32 4.40 9.23 5.67
C ARG A 32 4.53 9.18 7.19
N ARG A 33 5.49 9.91 7.77
CA ARG A 33 5.69 9.96 9.23
C ARG A 33 4.51 10.57 9.97
N ARG A 34 3.80 11.53 9.35
CA ARG A 34 2.57 12.09 9.93
C ARG A 34 1.41 11.10 9.86
N LEU A 35 1.26 10.38 8.74
CA LEU A 35 0.19 9.40 8.57
C LEU A 35 0.36 8.14 9.42
N ILE A 36 1.61 7.69 9.57
CA ILE A 36 1.94 6.45 10.28
C ILE A 36 2.83 6.82 11.48
N PRO A 37 2.23 7.19 12.63
CA PRO A 37 2.98 7.62 13.81
C PRO A 37 3.64 6.44 14.55
N ALA A 38 4.26 5.55 13.80
CA ALA A 38 5.00 4.40 14.29
C ALA A 38 6.41 4.40 13.69
N ARG A 39 7.35 3.73 14.34
CA ARG A 39 8.69 3.57 13.80
C ARG A 39 8.65 2.64 12.60
N THR A 40 8.67 3.19 11.40
CA THR A 40 8.71 2.48 10.12
C THR A 40 10.02 2.72 9.40
N TRP A 41 10.33 1.86 8.44
CA TRP A 41 11.41 2.10 7.50
C TRP A 41 11.10 3.28 6.58
N ASP A 42 12.13 4.04 6.20
CA ASP A 42 12.02 5.02 5.14
C ASP A 42 11.98 4.35 3.75
N LEU A 43 11.70 5.14 2.71
CA LEU A 43 11.58 4.61 1.34
C LEU A 43 12.88 3.97 0.86
N ARG A 44 14.04 4.54 1.23
CA ARG A 44 15.35 4.01 0.85
C ARG A 44 15.60 2.64 1.50
N GLN A 45 15.33 2.50 2.78
CA GLN A 45 15.47 1.23 3.50
C GLN A 45 14.56 0.14 2.92
N ILE A 46 13.35 0.51 2.51
CA ILE A 46 12.41 -0.41 1.84
C ILE A 46 12.95 -0.83 0.47
N ALA A 47 13.48 0.11 -0.31
CA ALA A 47 14.06 -0.16 -1.61
C ALA A 47 15.28 -1.10 -1.50
N GLU A 48 16.22 -0.79 -0.62
CA GLU A 48 17.42 -1.59 -0.37
C GLU A 48 17.08 -3.01 0.10
N PHE A 49 16.07 -3.14 0.96
CA PHE A 49 15.59 -4.47 1.36
C PHE A 49 14.94 -5.20 0.19
N GLY A 50 14.11 -4.54 -0.59
CA GLY A 50 13.45 -5.13 -1.74
C GLY A 50 14.45 -5.63 -2.80
N ASP A 51 15.53 -4.89 -3.04
CA ASP A 51 16.60 -5.30 -3.94
C ASP A 51 17.33 -6.57 -3.47
N ARG A 52 17.50 -6.72 -2.16
CA ARG A 52 18.05 -7.94 -1.56
C ARG A 52 17.05 -9.10 -1.52
N PHE A 53 15.77 -8.77 -1.44
CA PHE A 53 14.69 -9.76 -1.29
C PHE A 53 14.30 -10.39 -2.63
N TYR A 54 14.25 -9.61 -3.71
CA TYR A 54 13.79 -10.05 -5.02
C TYR A 54 14.80 -11.00 -5.69
N ARG A 55 14.31 -12.08 -6.26
CA ARG A 55 15.05 -13.00 -7.13
C ARG A 55 14.34 -13.10 -8.48
N LYS A 56 15.09 -13.42 -9.53
CA LYS A 56 14.49 -13.66 -10.85
C LYS A 56 13.49 -14.82 -10.76
N GLY A 57 12.26 -14.55 -11.19
CA GLY A 57 11.14 -15.49 -11.08
C GLY A 57 10.22 -15.23 -9.86
N ASP A 58 10.61 -14.37 -8.91
CA ASP A 58 9.72 -13.94 -7.84
C ASP A 58 8.62 -12.99 -8.37
N ARG A 59 7.53 -12.88 -7.63
CA ARG A 59 6.54 -11.83 -7.84
C ARG A 59 7.16 -10.48 -7.50
N ARG A 60 6.80 -9.44 -8.25
CA ARG A 60 7.19 -8.07 -7.91
C ARG A 60 6.71 -7.71 -6.51
N ILE A 61 7.53 -6.96 -5.81
CA ILE A 61 7.20 -6.43 -4.48
C ILE A 61 6.17 -5.33 -4.66
N THR A 62 5.08 -5.41 -3.92
CA THR A 62 3.99 -4.45 -4.01
C THR A 62 4.22 -3.26 -3.09
N LEU A 63 4.20 -2.06 -3.66
CA LEU A 63 4.11 -0.79 -2.92
C LEU A 63 2.64 -0.37 -2.91
N ASN A 64 2.01 -0.45 -1.73
CA ASN A 64 0.58 -0.16 -1.59
C ASN A 64 0.35 1.27 -1.13
N PHE A 65 -0.52 1.96 -1.85
CA PHE A 65 -0.99 3.30 -1.52
C PHE A 65 -2.50 3.30 -1.34
N ALA A 66 -2.95 4.06 -0.33
CA ALA A 66 -4.34 4.48 -0.20
C ALA A 66 -4.37 6.01 -0.40
N PRO A 67 -4.57 6.48 -1.65
CA PRO A 67 -4.51 7.89 -1.98
C PRO A 67 -5.51 8.71 -1.18
N ALA A 68 -5.03 9.83 -0.59
CA ALA A 68 -5.83 10.73 0.22
C ALA A 68 -5.58 12.18 -0.18
N GLU A 69 -6.59 13.03 0.01
CA GLU A 69 -6.46 14.47 -0.18
C GLU A 69 -5.33 15.06 0.66
N GLY A 70 -4.56 15.97 0.06
CA GLY A 70 -3.43 16.62 0.73
C GLY A 70 -2.23 15.72 1.01
N GLN A 71 -2.24 14.46 0.55
CA GLN A 71 -1.08 13.58 0.65
C GLN A 71 -0.32 13.53 -0.67
N PRO A 72 0.99 13.84 -0.69
CA PRO A 72 1.78 13.76 -1.90
C PRO A 72 1.81 12.34 -2.48
N LEU A 73 1.51 12.24 -3.77
CA LEU A 73 1.54 10.99 -4.53
C LEU A 73 2.20 11.26 -5.90
N GLU A 74 3.51 11.40 -5.88
CA GLU A 74 4.33 11.80 -7.03
C GLU A 74 5.19 10.61 -7.49
N PRO A 75 4.81 9.90 -8.58
CA PRO A 75 5.55 8.72 -9.06
C PRO A 75 7.03 9.00 -9.38
N SER A 76 7.34 10.21 -9.84
CA SER A 76 8.72 10.65 -10.14
C SER A 76 9.67 10.52 -8.96
N ARG A 77 9.19 10.63 -7.73
CA ARG A 77 9.99 10.46 -6.51
C ARG A 77 10.35 9.01 -6.23
N LEU A 78 9.58 8.06 -6.78
CA LEU A 78 9.82 6.63 -6.56
C LEU A 78 10.85 6.07 -7.55
N VAL A 79 10.86 6.56 -8.80
CA VAL A 79 11.73 6.05 -9.88
C VAL A 79 13.21 5.94 -9.49
N PRO A 80 13.81 6.91 -8.79
CA PRO A 80 15.22 6.81 -8.39
C PRO A 80 15.51 5.73 -7.33
N LEU A 81 14.49 5.26 -6.62
CA LEU A 81 14.60 4.32 -5.50
C LEU A 81 14.14 2.92 -5.87
N PHE A 82 13.05 2.81 -6.63
CA PHE A 82 12.36 1.55 -6.88
C PHE A 82 12.38 1.19 -8.37
N SER A 83 13.06 0.11 -8.73
CA SER A 83 13.05 -0.39 -10.10
C SER A 83 11.68 -0.99 -10.46
N PRO A 84 11.02 -0.56 -11.56
CA PRO A 84 9.77 -1.17 -12.01
C PRO A 84 9.85 -2.66 -12.33
N ASP A 85 11.05 -3.19 -12.60
CA ASP A 85 11.24 -4.62 -12.82
C ASP A 85 11.02 -5.47 -11.56
N ARG A 86 11.20 -4.87 -10.38
CA ARG A 86 11.14 -5.56 -9.07
C ARG A 86 9.97 -5.11 -8.23
N PHE A 87 9.45 -3.91 -8.49
CA PHE A 87 8.37 -3.32 -7.73
C PHE A 87 7.17 -3.03 -8.62
N MET A 88 5.99 -3.14 -8.05
CA MET A 88 4.72 -2.75 -8.66
C MET A 88 3.92 -1.88 -7.68
N ILE A 89 3.00 -1.12 -8.21
CA ILE A 89 2.10 -0.28 -7.42
C ILE A 89 0.77 -0.99 -7.21
N LYS A 90 0.24 -0.85 -6.01
CA LYS A 90 -1.13 -1.22 -5.70
C LYS A 90 -1.86 0.00 -5.14
N LEU A 91 -2.98 0.34 -5.74
CA LEU A 91 -3.86 1.41 -5.28
C LEU A 91 -5.09 0.79 -4.62
N THR A 92 -5.40 1.23 -3.41
CA THR A 92 -6.58 0.78 -2.67
C THR A 92 -7.37 2.00 -2.19
N PRO A 93 -8.70 1.98 -2.22
CA PRO A 93 -9.50 3.04 -1.60
C PRO A 93 -9.26 3.05 -0.07
N ILE A 94 -9.47 4.21 0.53
CA ILE A 94 -9.50 4.32 1.99
C ILE A 94 -10.81 3.73 2.50
N ASN A 95 -10.72 2.76 3.38
CA ASN A 95 -11.90 2.23 4.04
C ASN A 95 -12.53 3.28 4.97
N PRO A 96 -13.87 3.42 4.99
CA PRO A 96 -14.58 4.38 5.82
C PRO A 96 -14.58 3.94 7.30
N THR A 97 -13.40 3.91 7.90
CA THR A 97 -13.26 3.56 9.33
C THR A 97 -13.56 4.75 10.22
N LEU A 98 -13.93 4.51 11.48
CA LEU A 98 -14.11 5.59 12.46
C LEU A 98 -12.82 6.41 12.66
N ALA A 99 -11.65 5.77 12.55
CA ALA A 99 -10.37 6.44 12.65
C ALA A 99 -10.14 7.37 11.46
N ALA A 100 -10.44 6.93 10.24
CA ALA A 100 -10.36 7.77 9.03
C ALA A 100 -11.29 8.98 9.14
N GLY A 101 -12.55 8.77 9.57
CA GLY A 101 -13.51 9.85 9.77
C GLY A 101 -13.07 10.87 10.82
N ARG A 102 -12.52 10.42 11.96
CA ARG A 102 -12.00 11.32 13.01
C ARG A 102 -10.76 12.11 12.58
N SER A 103 -9.95 11.54 11.70
CA SER A 103 -8.74 12.19 11.18
C SER A 103 -9.03 13.15 10.03
N GLY A 104 -10.28 13.23 9.56
CA GLY A 104 -10.65 14.04 8.38
C GLY A 104 -9.98 13.55 7.11
N LEU A 105 -9.60 12.26 7.04
CA LEU A 105 -8.91 11.68 5.90
C LEU A 105 -9.91 11.37 4.78
N THR A 106 -9.86 12.13 3.70
CA THR A 106 -10.69 11.93 2.51
C THR A 106 -9.90 11.14 1.47
N GLY A 107 -10.46 10.00 1.02
CA GLY A 107 -9.86 9.21 -0.05
C GLY A 107 -10.01 9.88 -1.41
N LEU A 108 -9.00 9.77 -2.26
CA LEU A 108 -9.06 10.21 -3.67
C LEU A 108 -9.64 9.14 -4.60
N ILE A 109 -9.70 7.91 -4.16
CA ILE A 109 -10.29 6.81 -4.90
C ILE A 109 -11.73 6.63 -4.42
N ASP A 110 -12.68 6.90 -5.32
CA ASP A 110 -14.08 6.52 -5.14
C ASP A 110 -14.30 5.13 -5.76
N PRO A 111 -14.63 4.11 -4.95
CA PRO A 111 -14.90 2.78 -5.49
C PRO A 111 -16.06 2.72 -6.50
N ALA A 112 -16.94 3.71 -6.51
CA ALA A 112 -18.06 3.82 -7.44
C ALA A 112 -17.69 4.57 -8.74
N ASP A 113 -16.55 5.26 -8.77
CA ASP A 113 -16.04 5.99 -9.93
C ASP A 113 -14.68 5.40 -10.40
N GLU A 114 -14.76 4.52 -11.40
CA GLU A 114 -13.57 3.93 -12.01
C GLU A 114 -12.63 4.97 -12.64
N GLY A 115 -13.16 6.13 -13.04
CA GLY A 115 -12.38 7.19 -13.68
C GLY A 115 -11.36 7.83 -12.74
N SER A 116 -11.73 8.06 -11.48
CA SER A 116 -10.82 8.63 -10.47
C SER A 116 -9.63 7.70 -10.18
N CYS A 117 -9.90 6.41 -10.11
CA CYS A 117 -8.87 5.38 -9.91
C CYS A 117 -7.90 5.31 -11.09
N ARG A 118 -8.45 5.39 -12.31
CA ARG A 118 -7.70 5.22 -13.55
C ARG A 118 -6.69 6.33 -13.76
N ALA A 119 -7.07 7.58 -13.53
CA ALA A 119 -6.16 8.72 -13.69
C ALA A 119 -4.90 8.59 -12.83
N ILE A 120 -5.07 8.18 -11.55
CA ILE A 120 -3.92 7.96 -10.65
C ILE A 120 -3.06 6.79 -11.12
N ALA A 121 -3.66 5.70 -11.60
CA ALA A 121 -2.92 4.54 -12.10
C ALA A 121 -2.07 4.90 -13.33
N GLU A 122 -2.63 5.65 -14.27
CA GLU A 122 -1.96 6.10 -15.49
C GLU A 122 -0.71 6.95 -15.20
N GLU A 123 -0.72 7.74 -14.14
CA GLU A 123 0.49 8.49 -13.71
C GLU A 123 1.63 7.55 -13.30
N PHE A 124 1.36 6.47 -12.57
CA PHE A 124 2.38 5.48 -12.22
C PHE A 124 2.83 4.66 -13.44
N GLU A 125 1.89 4.28 -14.31
CA GLU A 125 2.16 3.54 -15.54
C GLU A 125 3.05 4.36 -16.49
N ALA A 126 2.83 5.68 -16.60
CA ALA A 126 3.69 6.59 -17.36
C ALA A 126 5.15 6.64 -16.86
N HIS A 127 5.38 6.28 -15.59
CA HIS A 127 6.70 6.17 -14.99
C HIS A 127 7.26 4.72 -15.00
N GLY A 128 6.60 3.82 -15.74
CA GLY A 128 7.03 2.44 -15.97
C GLY A 128 6.57 1.41 -14.94
N PHE A 129 5.83 1.80 -13.90
CA PHE A 129 5.33 0.87 -12.90
C PHE A 129 4.08 0.13 -13.40
N GLU A 130 4.05 -1.19 -13.25
CA GLU A 130 2.80 -1.93 -13.32
C GLU A 130 1.91 -1.52 -12.14
N THR A 131 0.64 -1.18 -12.41
CA THR A 131 -0.27 -0.69 -11.39
C THR A 131 -1.51 -1.58 -11.28
N LEU A 132 -1.79 -2.05 -10.07
CA LEU A 132 -2.97 -2.84 -9.73
C LEU A 132 -3.97 -1.96 -8.95
N LEU A 133 -5.18 -1.85 -9.48
CA LEU A 133 -6.31 -1.29 -8.74
C LEU A 133 -6.96 -2.41 -7.93
N SER A 134 -7.00 -2.24 -6.61
CA SER A 134 -7.62 -3.21 -5.69
C SER A 134 -8.82 -2.56 -5.01
N ILE A 135 -9.92 -2.51 -5.74
CA ILE A 135 -11.21 -2.01 -5.25
C ILE A 135 -11.90 -3.20 -4.59
N GLY A 136 -12.03 -3.17 -3.26
CA GLY A 136 -12.79 -4.17 -2.50
C GLY A 136 -14.29 -4.10 -2.82
N GLU A 137 -15.03 -5.16 -2.53
CA GLU A 137 -16.48 -5.10 -2.63
C GLU A 137 -17.05 -4.14 -1.57
N LEU A 138 -17.86 -3.16 -2.01
CA LEU A 138 -18.52 -2.19 -1.11
C LEU A 138 -19.40 -2.89 -0.06
N ARG A 139 -19.92 -4.07 -0.38
CA ARG A 139 -20.72 -4.89 0.55
C ARG A 139 -19.93 -5.41 1.74
N GLU A 140 -18.63 -5.58 1.61
CA GLU A 140 -17.74 -5.97 2.72
C GLU A 140 -17.65 -4.89 3.80
N ASN A 141 -17.87 -3.61 3.44
CA ASN A 141 -17.95 -2.52 4.40
C ASN A 141 -19.18 -2.65 5.33
N LEU A 142 -20.28 -3.22 4.82
CA LEU A 142 -21.52 -3.38 5.59
C LEU A 142 -21.41 -4.46 6.66
N ILE A 143 -20.57 -5.47 6.45
CA ILE A 143 -20.33 -6.58 7.39
C ILE A 143 -19.05 -6.42 8.19
N GLY A 144 -18.33 -5.31 7.99
CA GLY A 144 -17.10 -5.00 8.73
C GLY A 144 -15.92 -5.94 8.42
N SER A 145 -15.92 -6.65 7.29
CA SER A 145 -14.86 -7.58 6.92
C SER A 145 -13.61 -6.91 6.34
N ASN A 146 -13.71 -5.64 5.93
CA ASN A 146 -12.58 -4.88 5.44
C ASN A 146 -11.62 -4.47 6.57
N CYS A 147 -10.34 -4.34 6.20
CA CYS A 147 -9.28 -4.02 7.14
C CYS A 147 -9.59 -2.73 7.93
N GLY A 148 -9.52 -2.81 9.26
CA GLY A 148 -9.77 -1.69 10.17
C GLY A 148 -11.23 -1.44 10.54
N MET A 149 -12.21 -2.09 9.90
CA MET A 149 -13.65 -1.87 10.15
C MET A 149 -14.14 -2.52 11.45
N PHE A 150 -13.63 -3.69 11.80
CA PHE A 150 -14.17 -4.52 12.88
C PHE A 150 -13.85 -4.03 14.31
N VAL A 151 -12.85 -3.18 14.49
CA VAL A 151 -12.39 -2.76 15.82
C VAL A 151 -13.36 -1.78 16.51
N ALA A 152 -14.27 -1.15 15.75
CA ALA A 152 -15.06 -0.04 16.24
C ALA A 152 -16.35 -0.44 16.98
N GLU A 153 -16.94 -1.59 16.66
CA GLU A 153 -18.20 -2.03 17.29
C GLU A 153 -17.98 -2.81 18.58
N MET A 154 -16.83 -3.47 18.75
CA MET A 154 -16.53 -4.23 19.97
C MET A 154 -16.18 -3.38 21.20
N THR A 155 -15.84 -2.10 21.02
CA THR A 155 -15.55 -1.17 22.12
C THR A 155 -16.78 -0.42 22.62
N GLY A 156 -17.94 -0.60 21.99
CA GLY A 156 -19.23 0.00 22.37
C GLY A 156 -20.02 -0.77 23.44
N ILE A 157 -19.49 -1.85 24.01
CA ILE A 157 -20.12 -2.51 25.16
C ILE A 157 -19.76 -1.69 26.39
N SER A 158 -20.64 -0.74 26.73
CA SER A 158 -20.67 -0.07 28.04
C SER A 158 -20.72 -1.11 29.14
N ARG A 159 -19.81 -0.98 30.08
CA ARG A 159 -19.95 -1.55 31.43
C ARG A 159 -20.96 -0.75 32.23
#